data_7f6290c5100390e5f0ee372e00ae12a4
#
_entry.id   7f6290c5100390e5f0ee372e00ae12a4
#
_cell.length_a   1.000
_cell.length_b   1.000
_cell.length_c   1.000
_cell.angle_alpha   90.00
_cell.angle_beta   90.00
_cell.angle_gamma   90.00
#
_symmetry.space_group_name_H-M   'P 1'
#
loop_
_entity.id
_entity.type
_entity.pdbx_description
1 polymer ?
#
loop_
_entity_poly.entity_id
_entity_poly.type
_entity_poly.pdbx_seq_one_letter_code
_entity_poly.pdbx_strand_id
1 'polypeptide(L)'
;MTLSELNLSLFSWINASPEASNTSIHFAIFIANDLLYCMILLFAWFWLRGNYDTKKQILKAFIFTSIAILISQCISHVYYHPRPFVMEVGRTLIYHAPNGSFPSDHMLIFSSIAFSYLFSAQRKLGIFLLIMAWLVAWS
;
A
#
# COMPACT_ATOMS: atom_id res chain seq x y z
N MET A 1 9.29 -20.15 -18.73
CA MET A 1 8.81 -18.82 -18.30
C MET A 1 9.69 -18.36 -17.15
N THR A 2 10.41 -17.27 -17.33
CA THR A 2 11.24 -16.68 -16.27
C THR A 2 10.37 -15.95 -15.27
N LEU A 3 10.87 -15.68 -14.05
CA LEU A 3 10.14 -14.89 -13.05
C LEU A 3 9.79 -13.48 -13.57
N SER A 4 10.67 -12.91 -14.41
CA SER A 4 10.44 -11.60 -15.04
C SER A 4 9.28 -11.66 -16.04
N GLU A 5 9.20 -12.68 -16.88
CA GLU A 5 8.10 -12.86 -17.83
C GLU A 5 6.76 -13.08 -17.11
N LEU A 6 6.77 -13.86 -16.02
CA LEU A 6 5.58 -14.04 -15.19
C LEU A 6 5.10 -12.73 -14.58
N ASN A 7 6.04 -11.93 -14.04
CA ASN A 7 5.72 -10.63 -13.44
C ASN A 7 5.12 -9.67 -14.46
N LEU A 8 5.70 -9.56 -15.65
CA LEU A 8 5.19 -8.72 -16.73
C LEU A 8 3.80 -9.20 -17.23
N SER A 9 3.60 -10.51 -17.32
CA SER A 9 2.31 -11.09 -17.72
C SER A 9 1.23 -10.77 -16.70
N LEU A 10 1.48 -10.95 -15.40
CA LEU A 10 0.55 -10.61 -14.33
C LEU A 10 0.26 -9.09 -14.30
N PHE A 11 1.29 -8.28 -14.45
CA PHE A 11 1.14 -6.83 -14.50
C PHE A 11 0.25 -6.41 -15.69
N SER A 12 0.49 -6.92 -16.89
CA SER A 12 -0.31 -6.58 -18.08
C SER A 12 -1.77 -7.02 -17.96
N TRP A 13 -2.05 -8.05 -17.19
CA TRP A 13 -3.41 -8.53 -16.94
C TRP A 13 -4.17 -7.64 -15.95
N ILE A 14 -3.46 -7.05 -14.96
CA ILE A 14 -4.05 -6.19 -13.91
C ILE A 14 -4.08 -4.72 -14.35
N ASN A 15 -3.10 -4.29 -15.18
CA ASN A 15 -2.97 -2.90 -15.61
C ASN A 15 -4.22 -2.41 -16.35
N ALA A 16 -4.57 -1.15 -16.16
CA ALA A 16 -5.75 -0.53 -16.77
C ALA A 16 -5.73 -0.62 -18.29
N SER A 17 -6.74 -1.28 -18.86
CA SER A 17 -6.91 -1.33 -20.33
C SER A 17 -7.20 0.08 -20.90
N PRO A 18 -6.93 0.33 -22.20
CA PRO A 18 -7.31 1.58 -22.86
C PRO A 18 -8.81 1.87 -22.79
N GLU A 19 -9.64 0.83 -22.63
CA GLU A 19 -11.10 0.88 -22.59
C GLU A 19 -11.65 0.99 -21.14
N ALA A 20 -10.76 1.12 -20.13
CA ALA A 20 -11.19 1.23 -18.73
C ALA A 20 -12.13 2.42 -18.54
N SER A 21 -13.22 2.21 -17.80
CA SER A 21 -14.21 3.26 -17.57
C SER A 21 -13.61 4.40 -16.75
N ASN A 22 -14.07 5.64 -16.98
CA ASN A 22 -13.64 6.79 -16.19
C ASN A 22 -13.87 6.58 -14.68
N THR A 23 -14.97 5.91 -14.32
CA THR A 23 -15.29 5.61 -12.91
C THR A 23 -14.24 4.69 -12.28
N SER A 24 -13.82 3.62 -12.98
CA SER A 24 -12.78 2.72 -12.45
C SER A 24 -11.42 3.41 -12.35
N ILE A 25 -11.10 4.28 -13.31
CA ILE A 25 -9.86 5.08 -13.29
C ILE A 25 -9.86 6.03 -12.08
N HIS A 26 -10.92 6.81 -11.87
CA HIS A 26 -11.01 7.72 -10.72
C HIS A 26 -10.99 6.97 -9.39
N PHE A 27 -11.61 5.79 -9.32
CA PHE A 27 -11.59 4.95 -8.14
C PHE A 27 -10.17 4.43 -7.84
N ALA A 28 -9.44 3.96 -8.85
CA ALA A 28 -8.06 3.51 -8.68
C ALA A 28 -7.15 4.68 -8.23
N ILE A 29 -7.30 5.87 -8.84
CA ILE A 29 -6.54 7.07 -8.46
C ILE A 29 -6.84 7.45 -7.00
N PHE A 30 -8.11 7.42 -6.57
CA PHE A 30 -8.49 7.67 -5.19
C PHE A 30 -7.83 6.68 -4.22
N ILE A 31 -7.87 5.39 -4.54
CA ILE A 31 -7.22 4.36 -3.72
C ILE A 31 -5.70 4.60 -3.64
N ALA A 32 -5.07 4.91 -4.76
CA ALA A 32 -3.62 5.10 -4.82
C ALA A 32 -3.14 6.35 -4.06
N ASN A 33 -3.88 7.46 -4.13
CA ASN A 33 -3.44 8.75 -3.60
C ASN A 33 -4.09 9.10 -2.26
N ASP A 34 -5.41 8.92 -2.14
CA ASP A 34 -6.20 9.55 -1.07
C ASP A 34 -6.49 8.61 0.09
N LEU A 35 -6.48 7.28 -0.15
CA LEU A 35 -6.80 6.30 0.89
C LEU A 35 -5.83 6.37 2.08
N LEU A 36 -4.57 6.69 1.84
CA LEU A 36 -3.57 6.88 2.90
C LEU A 36 -3.96 8.04 3.82
N TYR A 37 -4.41 9.16 3.26
CA TYR A 37 -4.87 10.30 4.06
C TYR A 37 -6.12 9.96 4.85
N CYS A 38 -7.06 9.23 4.28
CA CYS A 38 -8.25 8.74 4.99
C CYS A 38 -7.84 7.85 6.19
N MET A 39 -6.85 7.00 6.02
CA MET A 39 -6.32 6.17 7.10
C MET A 39 -5.68 7.03 8.20
N ILE A 40 -4.86 8.01 7.85
CA ILE A 40 -4.24 8.93 8.82
C ILE A 40 -5.32 9.65 9.64
N LEU A 41 -6.35 10.19 8.99
CA LEU A 41 -7.47 10.86 9.66
C LEU A 41 -8.24 9.91 10.59
N LEU A 42 -8.46 8.66 10.18
CA LEU A 42 -9.11 7.65 11.00
C LEU A 42 -8.29 7.35 12.27
N PHE A 43 -6.98 7.18 12.14
CA PHE A 43 -6.09 6.93 13.29
C PHE A 43 -5.94 8.16 14.18
N ALA A 44 -5.92 9.37 13.61
CA ALA A 44 -5.97 10.61 14.39
C ALA A 44 -7.28 10.70 15.21
N TRP A 45 -8.42 10.35 14.62
CA TRP A 45 -9.69 10.25 15.33
C TRP A 45 -9.64 9.24 16.48
N PHE A 46 -9.13 8.03 16.23
CA PHE A 46 -8.98 7.00 17.26
C PHE A 46 -8.01 7.43 18.37
N TRP A 47 -6.96 8.19 18.03
CA TRP A 47 -6.05 8.74 19.02
C TRP A 47 -6.72 9.77 19.93
N LEU A 48 -7.52 10.67 19.36
CA LEU A 48 -8.22 11.72 20.12
C LEU A 48 -9.35 11.16 20.99
N ARG A 49 -10.10 10.18 20.48
CA ARG A 49 -11.30 9.64 21.13
C ARG A 49 -11.11 8.30 21.82
N GLY A 50 -10.03 7.62 21.53
CA GLY A 50 -9.77 6.29 22.04
C GLY A 50 -9.36 6.26 23.51
N ASN A 51 -9.66 5.16 24.17
CA ASN A 51 -9.19 4.84 25.50
C ASN A 51 -7.68 4.46 25.51
N TYR A 52 -7.14 4.19 26.69
CA TYR A 52 -5.73 3.83 26.86
C TYR A 52 -5.31 2.65 25.96
N ASP A 53 -6.11 1.59 25.88
CA ASP A 53 -5.80 0.38 25.09
C ASP A 53 -5.78 0.68 23.59
N THR A 54 -6.70 1.52 23.11
CA THR A 54 -6.71 1.99 21.72
C THR A 54 -5.43 2.76 21.41
N LYS A 55 -5.05 3.73 22.24
CA LYS A 55 -3.84 4.53 22.05
C LYS A 55 -2.57 3.67 22.10
N LYS A 56 -2.52 2.73 23.04
CA LYS A 56 -1.43 1.77 23.15
C LYS A 56 -1.29 0.91 21.89
N GLN A 57 -2.41 0.48 21.30
CA GLN A 57 -2.40 -0.31 20.06
C GLN A 57 -1.95 0.52 18.87
N ILE A 58 -2.39 1.79 18.76
CA ILE A 58 -1.93 2.72 17.72
C ILE A 58 -0.42 2.92 17.82
N LEU A 59 0.10 3.12 19.03
CA LEU A 59 1.54 3.29 19.23
C LEU A 59 2.35 2.04 18.83
N LYS A 60 1.86 0.85 19.16
CA LYS A 60 2.46 -0.41 18.72
C LYS A 60 2.47 -0.52 17.19
N ALA A 61 1.34 -0.23 16.54
CA ALA A 61 1.24 -0.25 15.09
C ALA A 61 2.21 0.75 14.46
N PHE A 62 2.31 1.96 15.01
CA PHE A 62 3.24 2.99 14.54
C PHE A 62 4.71 2.54 14.64
N ILE A 63 5.12 2.00 15.78
CA ILE A 63 6.48 1.49 15.98
C ILE A 63 6.78 0.35 15.00
N PHE A 64 5.86 -0.61 14.87
CA PHE A 64 6.02 -1.74 13.96
C PHE A 64 6.14 -1.28 12.50
N THR A 65 5.29 -0.34 12.08
CA THR A 65 5.34 0.24 10.73
C THR A 65 6.63 1.01 10.50
N SER A 66 7.10 1.78 11.49
CA SER A 66 8.37 2.51 11.38
C SER A 66 9.57 1.56 11.18
N ILE A 67 9.60 0.45 11.90
CA ILE A 67 10.64 -0.58 11.72
C ILE A 67 10.53 -1.20 10.31
N ALA A 68 9.32 -1.51 9.86
CA ALA A 68 9.08 -2.05 8.53
C ALA A 68 9.55 -1.10 7.42
N ILE A 69 9.30 0.21 7.57
CA ILE A 69 9.78 1.24 6.64
C ILE A 69 11.31 1.30 6.63
N LEU A 70 11.97 1.26 7.78
CA LEU A 70 13.44 1.24 7.84
C LEU A 70 14.03 0.03 7.11
N ILE A 71 13.46 -1.16 7.32
CA ILE A 71 13.87 -2.38 6.62
C ILE A 71 13.63 -2.23 5.11
N SER A 72 12.47 -1.69 4.71
CA SER A 72 12.14 -1.43 3.31
C SER A 72 13.16 -0.51 2.64
N GLN A 73 13.55 0.58 3.30
CA GLN A 73 14.58 1.50 2.77
C GLN A 73 15.94 0.80 2.60
N CYS A 74 16.33 -0.05 3.53
CA CYS A 74 17.53 -0.86 3.39
C CYS A 74 17.44 -1.80 2.16
N ILE A 75 16.31 -2.47 1.96
CA ILE A 75 16.07 -3.35 0.81
C ILE A 75 16.13 -2.54 -0.49
N SER A 76 15.42 -1.42 -0.58
CA SER A 76 15.41 -0.56 -1.77
C SER A 76 16.78 -0.03 -2.14
N HIS A 77 17.65 0.21 -1.15
CA HIS A 77 19.01 0.67 -1.38
C HIS A 77 19.92 -0.42 -1.97
N VAL A 78 19.71 -1.68 -1.56
CA VAL A 78 20.50 -2.83 -2.02
C VAL A 78 19.94 -3.43 -3.31
N TYR A 79 18.63 -3.44 -3.46
CA TYR A 79 17.91 -4.07 -4.57
C TYR A 79 17.03 -3.06 -5.29
N TYR A 80 17.59 -2.44 -6.34
CA TYR A 80 16.82 -1.54 -7.19
C TYR A 80 16.01 -2.34 -8.22
N HIS A 81 14.69 -2.19 -8.19
CA HIS A 81 13.77 -2.75 -9.18
C HIS A 81 13.06 -1.59 -9.90
N PRO A 82 13.26 -1.40 -11.22
CA PRO A 82 12.65 -0.29 -11.95
C PRO A 82 11.13 -0.43 -11.98
N ARG A 83 10.42 0.70 -12.00
CA ARG A 83 8.97 0.72 -12.17
C ARG A 83 8.58 0.35 -13.60
N PRO A 84 7.39 -0.25 -13.83
CA PRO A 84 6.94 -0.63 -15.18
C PRO A 84 6.96 0.52 -16.17
N PHE A 85 6.57 1.74 -15.76
CA PHE A 85 6.58 2.90 -16.67
C PHE A 85 8.01 3.35 -17.06
N VAL A 86 9.02 3.07 -16.25
CA VAL A 86 10.43 3.32 -16.60
C VAL A 86 10.90 2.37 -17.69
N MET A 87 10.27 1.19 -17.76
CA MET A 87 10.50 0.19 -18.81
C MET A 87 9.54 0.34 -20.01
N GLU A 88 8.78 1.44 -20.05
CA GLU A 88 7.77 1.70 -21.10
C GLU A 88 6.68 0.61 -21.18
N VAL A 89 6.39 -0.05 -20.05
CA VAL A 89 5.39 -1.10 -19.95
C VAL A 89 4.15 -0.60 -19.24
N GLY A 90 2.98 -0.81 -19.86
CA GLY A 90 1.66 -0.51 -19.30
C GLY A 90 1.27 0.96 -19.42
N ARG A 91 0.08 1.28 -18.87
CA ARG A 91 -0.49 2.63 -18.86
C ARG A 91 -0.28 3.25 -17.48
N THR A 92 0.35 4.43 -17.46
CA THR A 92 0.55 5.21 -16.24
C THR A 92 -0.55 6.26 -16.11
N LEU A 93 -1.36 6.17 -15.07
CA LEU A 93 -2.48 7.09 -14.79
C LEU A 93 -2.09 8.20 -13.82
N ILE A 94 -1.05 8.00 -13.02
CA ILE A 94 -0.58 8.91 -11.97
C ILE A 94 0.91 9.12 -12.16
N TYR A 95 1.35 10.37 -12.02
CA TYR A 95 2.78 10.66 -12.03
C TYR A 95 3.47 10.05 -10.81
N HIS A 96 4.52 9.28 -11.08
CA HIS A 96 5.43 8.76 -10.08
C HIS A 96 6.87 9.15 -10.41
N ALA A 97 7.67 9.43 -9.38
CA ALA A 97 9.09 9.59 -9.56
C ALA A 97 9.74 8.27 -10.06
N PRO A 98 10.79 8.33 -10.89
CA PRO A 98 11.50 7.14 -11.40
C PRO A 98 12.40 6.51 -10.32
N ASN A 99 11.82 6.25 -9.14
CA ASN A 99 12.45 5.52 -8.03
C ASN A 99 12.15 4.01 -8.12
N GLY A 100 12.71 3.22 -7.20
CA GLY A 100 12.44 1.79 -7.14
C GLY A 100 10.96 1.48 -6.95
N SER A 101 10.49 0.40 -7.58
CA SER A 101 9.10 -0.07 -7.44
C SER A 101 8.90 -0.97 -6.21
N PHE A 102 9.96 -1.49 -5.66
CA PHE A 102 9.94 -2.49 -4.57
C PHE A 102 10.86 -2.10 -3.42
N PRO A 103 10.40 -2.27 -2.16
CA PRO A 103 9.00 -2.50 -1.75
C PRO A 103 8.09 -1.28 -1.96
N SER A 104 6.77 -1.48 -2.11
CA SER A 104 5.80 -0.39 -2.21
C SER A 104 5.53 0.22 -0.84
N ASP A 105 5.80 1.52 -0.68
CA ASP A 105 5.63 2.23 0.60
C ASP A 105 4.18 2.21 1.09
N HIS A 106 3.21 2.47 0.21
CA HIS A 106 1.79 2.45 0.56
C HIS A 106 1.34 1.05 1.00
N MET A 107 1.68 0.02 0.21
CA MET A 107 1.37 -1.37 0.55
C MET A 107 2.00 -1.78 1.87
N LEU A 108 3.24 -1.36 2.12
CA LEU A 108 3.97 -1.65 3.35
C LEU A 108 3.28 -1.02 4.56
N ILE A 109 2.89 0.26 4.48
CA ILE A 109 2.21 0.97 5.57
C ILE A 109 0.88 0.29 5.88
N PHE A 110 0.02 0.06 4.88
CA PHE A 110 -1.27 -0.58 5.09
C PHE A 110 -1.14 -1.99 5.67
N SER A 111 -0.25 -2.82 5.11
CA SER A 111 -0.08 -4.20 5.56
C SER A 111 0.51 -4.29 6.97
N SER A 112 1.52 -3.49 7.29
CA SER A 112 2.14 -3.52 8.63
C SER A 112 1.16 -3.08 9.72
N ILE A 113 0.35 -2.03 9.48
CA ILE A 113 -0.71 -1.63 10.39
C ILE A 113 -1.78 -2.75 10.48
N ALA A 114 -2.23 -3.28 9.34
CA ALA A 114 -3.21 -4.36 9.30
C ALA A 114 -2.77 -5.57 10.12
N PHE A 115 -1.52 -6.04 9.95
CA PHE A 115 -0.98 -7.15 10.74
C PHE A 115 -0.87 -6.82 12.22
N SER A 116 -0.45 -5.60 12.59
CA SER A 116 -0.43 -5.18 14.00
C SER A 116 -1.81 -5.30 14.66
N TYR A 117 -2.88 -4.95 13.94
CA TYR A 117 -4.25 -5.05 14.43
C TYR A 117 -4.83 -6.46 14.34
N LEU A 118 -4.43 -7.25 13.35
CA LEU A 118 -4.90 -8.63 13.16
C LEU A 118 -4.55 -9.53 14.36
N PHE A 119 -3.39 -9.28 14.97
CA PHE A 119 -2.92 -10.00 16.17
C PHE A 119 -3.26 -9.26 17.48
N SER A 120 -4.21 -8.34 17.45
CA SER A 120 -4.71 -7.61 18.61
C SER A 120 -6.15 -7.99 18.97
N ALA A 121 -6.66 -7.44 20.07
CA ALA A 121 -8.07 -7.54 20.41
C ALA A 121 -9.00 -6.90 19.37
N GLN A 122 -8.48 -6.00 18.52
CA GLN A 122 -9.22 -5.31 17.48
C GLN A 122 -9.07 -5.97 16.09
N ARG A 123 -9.09 -7.29 16.05
CA ARG A 123 -8.87 -8.11 14.84
C ARG A 123 -9.77 -7.74 13.67
N LYS A 124 -11.02 -7.32 13.91
CA LYS A 124 -11.94 -6.88 12.84
C LYS A 124 -11.39 -5.67 12.06
N LEU A 125 -10.79 -4.71 12.76
CA LEU A 125 -10.12 -3.59 12.13
C LEU A 125 -8.89 -4.04 11.33
N GLY A 126 -8.11 -5.00 11.86
CA GLY A 126 -6.99 -5.60 11.13
C GLY A 126 -7.42 -6.25 9.81
N ILE A 127 -8.53 -7.00 9.80
CA ILE A 127 -9.09 -7.59 8.58
C ILE A 127 -9.51 -6.51 7.58
N PHE A 128 -10.22 -5.47 8.05
CA PHE A 128 -10.62 -4.35 7.21
C PHE A 128 -9.41 -3.65 6.56
N LEU A 129 -8.36 -3.36 7.35
CA LEU A 129 -7.14 -2.74 6.84
C LEU A 129 -6.38 -3.64 5.87
N LEU A 130 -6.45 -4.97 6.04
CA LEU A 130 -5.86 -5.92 5.11
C LEU A 130 -6.58 -5.90 3.74
N ILE A 131 -7.90 -5.78 3.74
CA ILE A 131 -8.68 -5.59 2.51
C ILE A 131 -8.27 -4.28 1.82
N MET A 132 -8.09 -3.19 2.59
CA MET A 132 -7.59 -1.92 2.05
C MET A 132 -6.19 -2.06 1.46
N ALA A 133 -5.29 -2.81 2.13
CA ALA A 133 -3.97 -3.12 1.59
C ALA A 133 -4.03 -3.83 0.23
N TRP A 134 -4.95 -4.79 0.06
CA TRP A 134 -5.19 -5.44 -1.22
C TRP A 134 -5.68 -4.49 -2.30
N LEU A 135 -6.57 -3.56 -1.97
CA LEU A 135 -7.02 -2.52 -2.91
C LEU A 135 -5.88 -1.60 -3.32
N VAL A 136 -5.00 -1.23 -2.38
CA VAL A 136 -3.79 -0.44 -2.68
C VAL A 136 -2.82 -1.23 -3.57
N ALA A 137 -2.69 -2.54 -3.38
CA ALA A 137 -1.85 -3.37 -4.24
C ALA A 137 -2.40 -3.48 -5.67
N TRP A 138 -3.72 -3.38 -5.82
CA TRP A 138 -4.39 -3.42 -7.12
C TRP A 138 -4.32 -2.08 -7.85
N SER A 139 -4.43 -0.93 -7.16
CA SER A 139 -4.45 0.42 -7.74
C SER A 139 -3.09 0.87 -8.29
#